data_80aa41b9c539245bc08559e219d8dbff
#
_entry.id   80aa41b9c539245bc08559e219d8dbff
#
_cell.length_a   1.000
_cell.length_b   1.000
_cell.length_c   1.000
_cell.angle_alpha   90.00
_cell.angle_beta   90.00
_cell.angle_gamma   90.00
#
_symmetry.space_group_name_H-M   'P 1'
#
loop_
_entity.id
_entity.type
_entity.pdbx_description
1 polymer ?
#
loop_
_entity_poly.entity_id
_entity_poly.type
_entity_poly.pdbx_seq_one_letter_code
_entity_poly.pdbx_strand_id
1 'polypeptide(L)'
;NPDSAALNLLSGKRAFIVLTDGTSNTLTDGTGGSQKGALYCKGKLLINGSGQLSVVGNTNNGIHSADYIVFNKSTNVYVKSTANHGIKANDGVFINGGIINVEVSAAAAKGINCESNIVVNGGRTTVITTGGGTYDSTDKEAKGAACIKADSAFTINAGELWLKSTGSGGKGINVDTEANFCGGNVYIVT
;
A
#
# COMPACT_ATOMS: atom_id res chain seq x y z
N ASN A 1 19.24 5.25 13.12
CA ASN A 1 20.00 4.40 12.22
C ASN A 1 19.41 4.50 10.82
N PRO A 2 20.13 5.07 9.83
CA PRO A 2 19.60 5.25 8.47
C PRO A 2 19.28 3.92 7.76
N ASP A 3 19.78 2.80 8.27
CA ASP A 3 19.65 1.48 7.65
C ASP A 3 18.46 0.65 8.18
N SER A 4 17.59 1.24 9.00
CA SER A 4 16.54 0.49 9.70
C SER A 4 15.14 0.98 9.34
N ALA A 5 14.17 0.07 9.34
CA ALA A 5 12.76 0.42 9.40
C ALA A 5 12.46 1.27 10.64
N ALA A 6 11.56 2.23 10.55
CA ALA A 6 11.11 2.99 11.70
C ALA A 6 10.38 2.08 12.72
N LEU A 7 9.64 1.09 12.21
CA LEU A 7 9.06 0.01 13.01
C LEU A 7 9.28 -1.34 12.32
N ASN A 8 9.94 -2.25 13.02
CA ASN A 8 10.33 -3.56 12.49
C ASN A 8 9.73 -4.69 13.36
N LEU A 9 8.71 -5.37 12.84
CA LEU A 9 7.98 -6.45 13.50
C LEU A 9 8.47 -7.79 12.96
N LEU A 10 9.43 -8.43 13.64
CA LEU A 10 10.14 -9.62 13.15
C LEU A 10 9.44 -10.94 13.46
N SER A 11 8.32 -10.93 14.18
CA SER A 11 7.53 -12.15 14.41
C SER A 11 6.89 -12.62 13.10
N GLY A 12 7.08 -13.87 12.74
CA GLY A 12 6.35 -14.52 11.65
C GLY A 12 4.87 -14.83 11.98
N LYS A 13 4.40 -14.42 13.16
CA LYS A 13 3.01 -14.58 13.60
C LYS A 13 2.21 -13.31 13.29
N ARG A 14 1.02 -13.22 13.86
CA ARG A 14 0.16 -12.04 13.75
C ARG A 14 0.66 -10.92 14.65
N ALA A 15 0.84 -9.74 14.08
CA ALA A 15 1.17 -8.51 14.79
C ALA A 15 -0.01 -7.53 14.71
N PHE A 16 -0.27 -6.83 15.80
CA PHE A 16 -1.30 -5.82 15.89
C PHE A 16 -0.67 -4.45 16.13
N ILE A 17 -1.10 -3.46 15.36
CA ILE A 17 -0.92 -2.05 15.66
C ILE A 17 -2.28 -1.52 16.09
N VAL A 18 -2.36 -0.98 17.30
CA VAL A 18 -3.57 -0.39 17.85
C VAL A 18 -3.40 1.12 17.97
N LEU A 19 -4.14 1.85 17.18
CA LEU A 19 -4.13 3.32 17.15
C LEU A 19 -5.20 3.84 18.11
N THR A 20 -4.78 4.28 19.29
CA THR A 20 -5.70 4.82 20.30
C THR A 20 -6.37 6.08 19.77
N ASP A 21 -7.64 6.24 20.05
CA ASP A 21 -8.42 7.42 19.66
C ASP A 21 -7.75 8.73 20.09
N GLY A 22 -7.83 9.76 19.24
CA GLY A 22 -7.19 11.06 19.46
C GLY A 22 -5.67 11.07 19.34
N THR A 23 -5.00 9.94 19.10
CA THR A 23 -3.53 9.91 18.91
C THR A 23 -3.14 10.13 17.44
N SER A 24 -1.96 10.75 17.25
CA SER A 24 -1.32 10.90 15.95
C SER A 24 0.09 10.32 16.01
N ASN A 25 0.36 9.34 15.18
CA ASN A 25 1.61 8.57 15.19
C ASN A 25 2.30 8.68 13.83
N THR A 26 3.62 8.88 13.84
CA THR A 26 4.40 9.01 12.60
C THR A 26 5.58 8.04 12.62
N LEU A 27 5.74 7.32 11.52
CA LEU A 27 6.86 6.44 11.24
C LEU A 27 7.56 6.93 9.97
N THR A 28 8.83 7.25 10.05
CA THR A 28 9.64 7.69 8.90
C THR A 28 10.98 6.96 8.95
N ASP A 29 11.32 6.27 7.87
CA ASP A 29 12.64 5.68 7.72
C ASP A 29 13.68 6.69 7.21
N GLY A 30 14.95 6.33 7.31
CA GLY A 30 16.05 7.07 6.70
C GLY A 30 16.17 6.81 5.20
N THR A 31 17.26 7.25 4.61
CA THR A 31 17.63 7.00 3.21
C THR A 31 18.85 6.06 3.15
N GLY A 32 18.88 5.20 2.13
CA GLY A 32 20.04 4.31 1.87
C GLY A 32 20.07 3.01 2.67
N GLY A 33 19.02 2.69 3.40
CA GLY A 33 18.93 1.44 4.16
C GLY A 33 18.55 0.22 3.29
N SER A 34 18.62 -0.97 3.89
CA SER A 34 18.28 -2.26 3.26
C SER A 34 16.91 -2.80 3.68
N GLN A 35 16.16 -2.07 4.50
CA GLN A 35 14.87 -2.50 5.00
C GLN A 35 13.80 -2.52 3.91
N LYS A 36 12.85 -3.43 4.05
CA LYS A 36 11.78 -3.64 3.07
C LYS A 36 10.65 -2.60 3.17
N GLY A 37 10.60 -1.80 4.22
CA GLY A 37 9.62 -0.74 4.42
C GLY A 37 9.87 0.07 5.69
N ALA A 38 9.36 1.29 5.76
CA ALA A 38 9.41 2.12 6.97
C ALA A 38 8.65 1.46 8.12
N LEU A 39 7.52 0.82 7.81
CA LEU A 39 6.86 -0.15 8.67
C LEU A 39 7.00 -1.53 8.00
N TYR A 40 7.81 -2.39 8.59
CA TYR A 40 7.98 -3.77 8.13
C TYR A 40 7.38 -4.77 9.12
N CYS A 41 6.65 -5.74 8.61
CA CYS A 41 6.14 -6.88 9.37
C CYS A 41 6.51 -8.20 8.65
N LYS A 42 7.21 -9.09 9.34
CA LYS A 42 7.56 -10.41 8.80
C LYS A 42 6.37 -11.36 8.69
N GLY A 43 5.34 -11.16 9.48
CA GLY A 43 4.11 -11.97 9.47
C GLY A 43 2.89 -11.13 9.15
N LYS A 44 1.75 -11.56 9.63
CA LYS A 44 0.45 -10.92 9.42
C LYS A 44 0.36 -9.59 10.16
N LEU A 45 0.00 -8.51 9.45
CA LEU A 45 -0.13 -7.17 10.02
C LEU A 45 -1.59 -6.76 10.09
N LEU A 46 -2.08 -6.45 11.29
CA LEU A 46 -3.41 -5.93 11.50
C LEU A 46 -3.33 -4.54 12.13
N ILE A 47 -3.93 -3.55 11.47
CA ILE A 47 -3.99 -2.17 11.95
C ILE A 47 -5.41 -1.88 12.42
N ASN A 48 -5.54 -1.50 13.69
CA ASN A 48 -6.80 -1.30 14.39
C ASN A 48 -6.85 0.08 15.06
N GLY A 49 -8.04 0.49 15.44
CA GLY A 49 -8.28 1.70 16.23
C GLY A 49 -8.55 2.93 15.36
N SER A 50 -8.90 4.04 16.02
CA SER A 50 -9.38 5.28 15.37
C SER A 50 -8.36 6.43 15.41
N GLY A 51 -7.19 6.22 16.04
CA GLY A 51 -6.09 7.17 15.95
C GLY A 51 -5.50 7.25 14.54
N GLN A 52 -4.59 8.18 14.34
CA GLN A 52 -3.94 8.42 13.05
C GLN A 52 -2.56 7.74 12.99
N LEU A 53 -2.22 7.19 11.82
CA LEU A 53 -0.89 6.68 11.51
C LEU A 53 -0.41 7.28 10.19
N SER A 54 0.72 7.96 10.23
CA SER A 54 1.45 8.44 9.05
C SER A 54 2.73 7.61 8.88
N VAL A 55 2.93 7.06 7.68
CA VAL A 55 4.12 6.26 7.34
C VAL A 55 4.81 6.86 6.13
N VAL A 56 6.09 7.21 6.27
CA VAL A 56 6.91 7.77 5.18
C VAL A 56 8.06 6.82 4.86
N GLY A 57 8.03 6.23 3.67
CA GLY A 57 9.06 5.33 3.13
C GLY A 57 10.00 6.08 2.18
N ASN A 58 11.25 6.25 2.60
CA ASN A 58 12.29 6.93 1.82
C ASN A 58 13.34 5.95 1.24
N THR A 59 13.40 4.72 1.76
CA THR A 59 14.37 3.70 1.32
C THR A 59 13.73 2.65 0.42
N ASN A 60 12.53 2.21 0.76
CA ASN A 60 11.82 1.15 0.04
C ASN A 60 10.31 1.40 0.15
N ASN A 61 9.50 0.39 0.53
CA ASN A 61 8.06 0.56 0.67
C ASN A 61 7.71 1.44 1.90
N GLY A 62 6.56 2.08 1.88
CA GLY A 62 6.02 2.70 3.09
C GLY A 62 5.68 1.63 4.13
N ILE A 63 4.72 0.77 3.82
CA ILE A 63 4.33 -0.39 4.65
C ILE A 63 4.61 -1.67 3.86
N HIS A 64 5.28 -2.66 4.51
CA HIS A 64 5.48 -3.97 3.92
C HIS A 64 5.16 -5.09 4.92
N SER A 65 4.29 -6.00 4.54
CA SER A 65 4.09 -7.29 5.21
C SER A 65 4.54 -8.44 4.31
N ALA A 66 5.33 -9.37 4.85
CA ALA A 66 5.70 -10.59 4.13
C ALA A 66 4.59 -11.67 4.14
N ASP A 67 3.43 -11.33 4.68
CA ASP A 67 2.19 -12.11 4.69
C ASP A 67 1.04 -11.15 4.28
N TYR A 68 -0.11 -11.15 4.91
CA TYR A 68 -1.19 -10.23 4.59
C TYR A 68 -1.23 -8.97 5.49
N ILE A 69 -1.92 -7.94 5.00
CA ILE A 69 -2.25 -6.73 5.76
C ILE A 69 -3.76 -6.58 5.87
N VAL A 70 -4.25 -6.24 7.07
CA VAL A 70 -5.65 -5.89 7.31
C VAL A 70 -5.75 -4.49 7.90
N PHE A 71 -6.49 -3.63 7.25
CA PHE A 71 -6.94 -2.34 7.78
C PHE A 71 -8.37 -2.49 8.29
N ASN A 72 -8.57 -2.34 9.59
CA ASN A 72 -9.90 -2.49 10.19
C ASN A 72 -10.74 -1.20 10.13
N LYS A 73 -12.02 -1.29 10.44
CA LYS A 73 -13.07 -0.32 10.07
C LYS A 73 -12.85 1.14 10.49
N SER A 74 -12.10 1.39 11.54
CA SER A 74 -11.94 2.76 12.06
C SER A 74 -10.56 3.36 11.79
N THR A 75 -9.70 2.66 11.06
CA THR A 75 -8.31 3.10 10.85
C THR A 75 -8.22 4.37 10.00
N ASN A 76 -7.29 5.26 10.36
CA ASN A 76 -6.93 6.44 9.58
C ASN A 76 -5.43 6.38 9.30
N VAL A 77 -5.09 5.98 8.07
CA VAL A 77 -3.70 5.70 7.68
C VAL A 77 -3.33 6.53 6.45
N TYR A 78 -2.23 7.26 6.57
CA TYR A 78 -1.58 7.93 5.46
C TYR A 78 -0.22 7.27 5.19
N VAL A 79 0.02 6.93 3.94
CA VAL A 79 1.30 6.33 3.50
C VAL A 79 1.88 7.17 2.37
N LYS A 80 3.12 7.59 2.52
CA LYS A 80 3.90 8.21 1.45
C LYS A 80 5.13 7.38 1.15
N SER A 81 5.41 7.12 -0.12
CA SER A 81 6.66 6.46 -0.53
C SER A 81 7.30 7.20 -1.69
N THR A 82 8.61 7.45 -1.55
CA THR A 82 9.41 8.11 -2.59
C THR A 82 10.39 7.15 -3.28
N ALA A 83 10.56 5.94 -2.74
CA ALA A 83 11.56 5.00 -3.21
C ALA A 83 10.97 3.75 -3.89
N ASN A 84 9.81 3.28 -3.44
CA ASN A 84 9.15 2.10 -3.98
C ASN A 84 7.63 2.16 -3.70
N HIS A 85 6.97 1.00 -3.49
CA HIS A 85 5.53 0.93 -3.28
C HIS A 85 5.07 1.63 -2.00
N GLY A 86 3.85 2.14 -2.00
CA GLY A 86 3.24 2.67 -0.78
C GLY A 86 2.98 1.55 0.22
N ILE A 87 2.11 0.62 -0.13
CA ILE A 87 1.76 -0.56 0.67
C ILE A 87 2.10 -1.81 -0.15
N LYS A 88 2.86 -2.72 0.45
CA LYS A 88 3.15 -4.04 -0.14
C LYS A 88 2.75 -5.16 0.81
N ALA A 89 2.10 -6.20 0.27
CA ALA A 89 1.84 -7.46 0.95
C ALA A 89 2.09 -8.64 0.00
N ASN A 90 2.48 -9.80 0.54
CA ASN A 90 2.65 -10.99 -0.28
C ASN A 90 1.33 -11.75 -0.43
N ASP A 91 0.60 -12.01 0.67
CA ASP A 91 -0.52 -12.95 0.68
C ASP A 91 -1.91 -12.30 0.64
N GLY A 92 -2.00 -10.98 0.80
CA GLY A 92 -3.28 -10.29 0.70
C GLY A 92 -3.28 -8.88 1.29
N VAL A 93 -4.15 -8.03 0.76
CA VAL A 93 -4.49 -6.72 1.36
C VAL A 93 -6.00 -6.65 1.55
N PHE A 94 -6.43 -6.46 2.79
CA PHE A 94 -7.84 -6.39 3.17
C PHE A 94 -8.14 -5.04 3.81
N ILE A 95 -8.98 -4.23 3.14
CA ILE A 95 -9.43 -2.94 3.64
C ILE A 95 -10.88 -3.09 4.08
N ASN A 96 -11.09 -3.28 5.38
CA ASN A 96 -12.42 -3.49 5.95
C ASN A 96 -13.16 -2.17 6.22
N GLY A 97 -12.50 -1.03 6.08
CA GLY A 97 -13.06 0.30 6.27
C GLY A 97 -12.00 1.32 6.64
N GLY A 98 -12.42 2.44 7.21
CA GLY A 98 -11.54 3.53 7.60
C GLY A 98 -11.19 4.47 6.44
N ILE A 99 -10.14 5.26 6.63
CA ILE A 99 -9.60 6.21 5.65
C ILE A 99 -8.16 5.81 5.37
N ILE A 100 -7.88 5.41 4.14
CA ILE A 100 -6.55 5.02 3.69
C ILE A 100 -6.13 5.95 2.56
N ASN A 101 -5.06 6.69 2.77
CA ASN A 101 -4.47 7.58 1.77
C ASN A 101 -3.06 7.11 1.43
N VAL A 102 -2.78 6.93 0.16
CA VAL A 102 -1.47 6.45 -0.32
C VAL A 102 -0.95 7.37 -1.41
N GLU A 103 0.26 7.89 -1.25
CA GLU A 103 0.97 8.70 -2.24
C GLU A 103 2.30 8.07 -2.60
N VAL A 104 2.55 7.87 -3.88
CA VAL A 104 3.79 7.26 -4.38
C VAL A 104 4.34 8.09 -5.53
N SER A 105 5.63 8.45 -5.44
CA SER A 105 6.30 9.22 -6.49
C SER A 105 7.41 8.46 -7.22
N ALA A 106 7.81 7.30 -6.75
CA ALA A 106 8.84 6.48 -7.39
C ALA A 106 8.38 5.95 -8.75
N ALA A 107 9.30 5.90 -9.70
CA ALA A 107 9.04 5.34 -11.02
C ALA A 107 8.74 3.83 -10.93
N ALA A 108 7.84 3.33 -11.77
CA ALA A 108 7.34 1.96 -11.84
C ALA A 108 6.73 1.41 -10.53
N ALA A 109 6.62 2.24 -9.49
CA ALA A 109 6.08 1.85 -8.19
C ALA A 109 4.55 1.80 -8.19
N LYS A 110 3.99 1.10 -7.22
CA LYS A 110 2.54 0.93 -7.03
C LYS A 110 2.10 1.57 -5.72
N GLY A 111 0.90 2.14 -5.72
CA GLY A 111 0.30 2.62 -4.49
C GLY A 111 0.07 1.45 -3.52
N ILE A 112 -0.75 0.49 -3.92
CA ILE A 112 -0.98 -0.76 -3.20
C ILE A 112 -0.55 -1.91 -4.13
N ASN A 113 0.41 -2.72 -3.68
CA ASN A 113 0.94 -3.87 -4.40
C ASN A 113 0.73 -5.16 -3.59
N CYS A 114 0.14 -6.17 -4.20
CA CYS A 114 -0.05 -7.46 -3.56
C CYS A 114 0.29 -8.59 -4.54
N GLU A 115 1.09 -9.57 -4.07
CA GLU A 115 1.41 -10.78 -4.83
C GLU A 115 0.24 -11.78 -4.87
N SER A 116 -0.90 -11.44 -4.25
CA SER A 116 -2.13 -12.23 -4.23
C SER A 116 -3.34 -11.30 -4.43
N ASN A 117 -4.34 -11.37 -3.54
CA ASN A 117 -5.61 -10.67 -3.67
C ASN A 117 -5.63 -9.33 -2.93
N ILE A 118 -6.34 -8.36 -3.48
CA ILE A 118 -6.70 -7.11 -2.80
C ILE A 118 -8.22 -7.04 -2.69
N VAL A 119 -8.73 -6.89 -1.46
CA VAL A 119 -10.16 -6.83 -1.17
C VAL A 119 -10.51 -5.57 -0.40
N VAL A 120 -11.43 -4.77 -0.95
CA VAL A 120 -11.97 -3.57 -0.31
C VAL A 120 -13.40 -3.86 0.12
N ASN A 121 -13.63 -3.91 1.42
CA ASN A 121 -14.93 -4.20 2.05
C ASN A 121 -15.65 -2.92 2.53
N GLY A 122 -15.01 -1.76 2.46
CA GLY A 122 -15.62 -0.50 2.88
C GLY A 122 -14.60 0.61 3.12
N GLY A 123 -15.08 1.73 3.65
CA GLY A 123 -14.28 2.91 3.93
C GLY A 123 -13.98 3.74 2.69
N ARG A 124 -13.00 4.62 2.81
CA ARG A 124 -12.50 5.45 1.71
C ARG A 124 -11.03 5.23 1.50
N THR A 125 -10.67 4.79 0.32
CA THR A 125 -9.27 4.59 -0.08
C THR A 125 -8.93 5.54 -1.22
N THR A 126 -7.90 6.37 -1.02
CA THR A 126 -7.36 7.27 -2.04
C THR A 126 -5.94 6.86 -2.35
N VAL A 127 -5.63 6.65 -3.62
CA VAL A 127 -4.28 6.29 -4.06
C VAL A 127 -3.84 7.21 -5.19
N ILE A 128 -2.71 7.86 -4.99
CA ILE A 128 -2.09 8.76 -5.98
C ILE A 128 -0.69 8.24 -6.32
N THR A 129 -0.44 8.00 -7.61
CA THR A 129 0.90 7.69 -8.12
C THR A 129 1.30 8.72 -9.16
N THR A 130 2.51 9.29 -9.00
CA THR A 130 3.05 10.31 -9.91
C THR A 130 4.27 9.82 -10.69
N GLY A 131 4.88 8.71 -10.30
CA GLY A 131 5.99 8.10 -11.01
C GLY A 131 5.56 7.53 -12.36
N GLY A 132 6.40 7.70 -13.37
CA GLY A 132 6.19 7.13 -14.70
C GLY A 132 6.64 5.68 -14.81
N GLY A 133 6.46 5.08 -15.98
CA GLY A 133 7.02 3.77 -16.31
C GLY A 133 8.53 3.80 -16.46
N THR A 134 9.16 2.65 -16.33
CA THR A 134 10.58 2.42 -16.60
C THR A 134 10.73 1.24 -17.55
N TYR A 135 11.84 1.21 -18.28
CA TYR A 135 12.22 0.04 -19.05
C TYR A 135 13.32 -0.71 -18.30
N ASP A 136 13.06 -1.96 -17.97
CA ASP A 136 14.06 -2.84 -17.40
C ASP A 136 14.85 -3.51 -18.53
N SER A 137 16.09 -3.10 -18.71
CA SER A 137 16.95 -3.64 -19.79
C SER A 137 17.40 -5.09 -19.54
N THR A 138 17.34 -5.56 -18.31
CA THR A 138 17.72 -6.94 -17.93
C THR A 138 16.59 -7.90 -18.32
N ASP A 139 15.38 -7.59 -17.90
CA ASP A 139 14.19 -8.41 -18.20
C ASP A 139 13.60 -8.08 -19.58
N LYS A 140 14.06 -7.00 -20.22
CA LYS A 140 13.53 -6.45 -21.48
C LYS A 140 12.04 -6.11 -21.40
N GLU A 141 11.59 -5.65 -20.25
CA GLU A 141 10.18 -5.36 -19.97
C GLU A 141 9.94 -3.90 -19.61
N ALA A 142 8.81 -3.37 -20.02
CA ALA A 142 8.32 -2.09 -19.56
C ALA A 142 7.56 -2.27 -18.23
N LYS A 143 8.06 -1.68 -17.15
CA LYS A 143 7.43 -1.69 -15.82
C LYS A 143 6.70 -0.36 -15.61
N GLY A 144 5.37 -0.39 -15.47
CA GLY A 144 4.54 0.80 -15.28
C GLY A 144 4.20 1.04 -13.80
N ALA A 145 3.96 2.30 -13.45
CA ALA A 145 3.32 2.63 -12.18
C ALA A 145 1.84 2.20 -12.20
N ALA A 146 1.27 1.95 -11.02
CA ALA A 146 -0.16 1.69 -10.88
C ALA A 146 -0.65 2.12 -9.49
N CYS A 147 -1.88 2.60 -9.39
CA CYS A 147 -2.46 2.83 -8.06
C CYS A 147 -2.66 1.51 -7.31
N ILE A 148 -3.20 0.50 -7.98
CA ILE A 148 -3.40 -0.86 -7.45
C ILE A 148 -2.77 -1.87 -8.38
N LYS A 149 -1.99 -2.80 -7.83
CA LYS A 149 -1.53 -4.02 -8.51
C LYS A 149 -1.82 -5.23 -7.64
N ALA A 150 -2.53 -6.20 -8.18
CA ALA A 150 -2.73 -7.52 -7.60
C ALA A 150 -2.31 -8.60 -8.59
N ASP A 151 -1.47 -9.55 -8.16
CA ASP A 151 -1.02 -10.65 -9.02
C ASP A 151 -2.09 -11.76 -9.14
N SER A 152 -3.14 -11.69 -8.34
CA SER A 152 -4.36 -12.47 -8.50
C SER A 152 -5.53 -11.54 -8.80
N ALA A 153 -6.50 -11.44 -7.89
CA ALA A 153 -7.73 -10.69 -8.09
C ALA A 153 -7.78 -9.40 -7.28
N PHE A 154 -8.49 -8.41 -7.82
CA PHE A 154 -8.98 -7.24 -7.10
C PHE A 154 -10.50 -7.36 -6.92
N THR A 155 -10.98 -7.11 -5.69
CA THR A 155 -12.42 -7.10 -5.41
C THR A 155 -12.78 -5.87 -4.57
N ILE A 156 -13.81 -5.15 -4.98
CA ILE A 156 -14.47 -4.15 -4.14
C ILE A 156 -15.92 -4.56 -3.87
N ASN A 157 -16.24 -4.73 -2.58
CA ASN A 157 -17.57 -5.09 -2.09
C ASN A 157 -18.37 -3.86 -1.64
N ALA A 158 -17.70 -2.83 -1.11
CA ALA A 158 -18.32 -1.59 -0.65
C ALA A 158 -17.25 -0.49 -0.46
N GLY A 159 -17.70 0.75 -0.19
CA GLY A 159 -16.85 1.90 0.08
C GLY A 159 -16.54 2.75 -1.14
N GLU A 160 -15.55 3.62 -1.02
CA GLU A 160 -15.13 4.55 -2.06
C GLU A 160 -13.65 4.34 -2.39
N LEU A 161 -13.33 4.24 -3.67
CA LEU A 161 -11.97 4.09 -4.17
C LEU A 161 -11.67 5.21 -5.18
N TRP A 162 -10.70 6.06 -4.82
CA TRP A 162 -10.22 7.17 -5.64
C TRP A 162 -8.79 6.89 -6.09
N LEU A 163 -8.61 6.67 -7.39
CA LEU A 163 -7.32 6.31 -7.97
C LEU A 163 -6.88 7.37 -8.98
N LYS A 164 -5.67 7.92 -8.79
CA LYS A 164 -5.08 8.88 -9.72
C LYS A 164 -3.64 8.51 -10.04
N SER A 165 -3.37 8.21 -11.30
CA SER A 165 -2.01 7.90 -11.78
C SER A 165 -1.63 8.89 -12.88
N THR A 166 -0.67 9.80 -12.60
CA THR A 166 -0.32 10.91 -13.50
C THR A 166 1.00 10.71 -14.24
N GLY A 167 1.79 9.72 -13.88
CA GLY A 167 3.02 9.40 -14.58
C GLY A 167 2.78 8.72 -15.93
N SER A 168 3.65 8.93 -16.90
CA SER A 168 3.54 8.28 -18.21
C SER A 168 3.48 6.77 -18.10
N GLY A 169 2.49 6.13 -18.74
CA GLY A 169 2.23 4.69 -18.65
C GLY A 169 1.66 4.22 -17.33
N GLY A 170 1.20 5.15 -16.49
CA GLY A 170 0.55 4.84 -15.21
C GLY A 170 -0.82 4.20 -15.41
N LYS A 171 -1.20 3.33 -14.47
CA LYS A 171 -2.46 2.58 -14.48
C LYS A 171 -3.24 2.85 -13.18
N GLY A 172 -4.58 2.87 -13.27
CA GLY A 172 -5.43 2.88 -12.08
C GLY A 172 -5.38 1.54 -11.38
N ILE A 173 -5.90 0.49 -12.02
CA ILE A 173 -5.89 -0.88 -11.51
C ILE A 173 -5.17 -1.77 -12.54
N ASN A 174 -4.26 -2.60 -12.05
CA ASN A 174 -3.55 -3.60 -12.82
C ASN A 174 -3.67 -4.94 -12.09
N VAL A 175 -4.35 -5.91 -12.68
CA VAL A 175 -4.58 -7.24 -12.09
C VAL A 175 -4.28 -8.31 -13.13
N ASP A 176 -3.84 -9.48 -12.67
CA ASP A 176 -3.44 -10.54 -13.58
C ASP A 176 -4.58 -11.51 -13.90
N THR A 177 -5.58 -11.63 -13.03
CA THR A 177 -6.72 -12.55 -13.27
C THR A 177 -8.04 -11.83 -13.44
N GLU A 178 -8.58 -11.20 -12.39
CA GLU A 178 -9.91 -10.61 -12.45
C GLU A 178 -10.07 -9.37 -11.58
N ALA A 179 -10.93 -8.45 -12.00
CA ALA A 179 -11.34 -7.28 -11.24
C ALA A 179 -12.87 -7.35 -10.99
N ASN A 180 -13.24 -7.51 -9.72
CA ASN A 180 -14.62 -7.69 -9.30
C ASN A 180 -15.16 -6.40 -8.64
N PHE A 181 -16.13 -5.76 -9.28
CA PHE A 181 -16.84 -4.59 -8.78
C PHE A 181 -18.20 -5.02 -8.26
N CYS A 182 -18.24 -5.57 -7.04
CA CYS A 182 -19.45 -6.11 -6.41
C CYS A 182 -20.29 -5.04 -5.72
N GLY A 183 -19.71 -3.88 -5.43
CA GLY A 183 -20.39 -2.74 -4.79
C GLY A 183 -19.41 -1.57 -4.58
N GLY A 184 -19.93 -0.48 -3.98
CA GLY A 184 -19.16 0.72 -3.74
C GLY A 184 -19.00 1.61 -4.98
N ASN A 185 -18.13 2.63 -4.88
CA ASN A 185 -17.87 3.59 -5.95
C ASN A 185 -16.38 3.60 -6.29
N VAL A 186 -16.04 3.56 -7.56
CA VAL A 186 -14.66 3.57 -8.04
C VAL A 186 -14.47 4.72 -9.03
N TYR A 187 -13.50 5.58 -8.74
CA TYR A 187 -13.12 6.72 -9.57
C TYR A 187 -11.66 6.57 -9.97
N ILE A 188 -11.39 6.50 -11.27
CA ILE A 188 -10.05 6.29 -11.81
C ILE A 188 -9.73 7.42 -12.79
N VAL A 189 -8.57 8.06 -12.60
CA VAL A 189 -7.99 9.05 -13.51
C VAL A 189 -6.54 8.65 -13.80
N THR A 190 -6.19 8.57 -15.07
CA THR A 190 -4.82 8.26 -15.54
C THR A 190 -4.37 9.25 -16.59
#